data_6403c128abe349075b2300e6f8d28c5f
#
_entry.id   6403c128abe349075b2300e6f8d28c5f
#
_cell.length_a   1.000
_cell.length_b   1.000
_cell.length_c   1.000
_cell.angle_alpha   90.00
_cell.angle_beta   90.00
_cell.angle_gamma   90.00
#
_symmetry.space_group_name_H-M   'P 1'
#
loop_
_entity.id
_entity.type
_entity.pdbx_description
1 polymer ?
#
loop_
_entity_poly.entity_id
_entity_poly.type
_entity_poly.pdbx_seq_one_letter_code
_entity_poly.pdbx_strand_id
1 'polypeptide(L)'
;MYSVNGYSELKATLEEGGLSLVSIDLISPLWTEGRPAIPTSLLYEYEEKYAGESVASKLARVRKVLQERHCQALVVSALDEIGWLLNIRGKDVDYTPCLISYVVVEMDKCTIFVSSSKLDDAARAYLNRIGVCAREYEHVFDYLQHLQAASVMYDGGRVNEALFEAINPAAKTLNVSPSPVLKMQSVKNA
;
A
#
# COMPACT_ATOMS: atom_id res chain seq x y z
N MET A 1 14.68 0.67 5.75
CA MET A 1 14.01 0.93 4.46
C MET A 1 13.54 2.38 4.48
N TYR A 2 13.93 3.18 3.49
CA TYR A 2 13.57 4.60 3.41
C TYR A 2 12.28 4.78 2.60
N SER A 3 11.48 5.79 2.95
CA SER A 3 10.43 6.30 2.06
C SER A 3 11.07 7.00 0.86
N VAL A 4 10.30 7.16 -0.24
CA VAL A 4 10.78 7.85 -1.45
C VAL A 4 11.33 9.24 -1.11
N ASN A 5 10.57 10.02 -0.30
CA ASN A 5 11.01 11.36 0.11
C ASN A 5 12.31 11.31 0.92
N GLY A 6 12.38 10.43 1.94
CA GLY A 6 13.57 10.31 2.78
C GLY A 6 14.79 9.77 2.02
N TYR A 7 14.58 8.87 1.03
CA TYR A 7 15.66 8.41 0.16
C TYR A 7 16.20 9.54 -0.72
N SER A 8 15.30 10.33 -1.33
CA SER A 8 15.68 11.44 -2.20
C SER A 8 16.44 12.54 -1.43
N GLU A 9 15.98 12.88 -0.21
CA GLU A 9 16.66 13.84 0.66
C GLU A 9 18.07 13.37 1.06
N LEU A 10 18.18 12.11 1.49
CA LEU A 10 19.48 11.52 1.84
C LEU A 10 20.41 11.47 0.65
N LYS A 11 19.90 11.06 -0.52
CA LYS A 11 20.68 10.99 -1.75
C LYS A 11 21.24 12.38 -2.12
N ALA A 12 20.39 13.41 -2.14
CA ALA A 12 20.82 14.78 -2.44
C ALA A 12 21.92 15.27 -1.48
N THR A 13 21.75 15.06 -0.16
CA THR A 13 22.73 15.45 0.85
C THR A 13 24.09 14.75 0.65
N LEU A 14 24.08 13.46 0.29
CA LEU A 14 25.32 12.72 0.06
C LEU A 14 26.01 13.16 -1.23
N GLU A 15 25.24 13.42 -2.29
CA GLU A 15 25.77 13.88 -3.57
C GLU A 15 26.44 15.26 -3.46
N GLU A 16 25.90 16.17 -2.64
CA GLU A 16 26.54 17.46 -2.31
C GLU A 16 27.91 17.28 -1.63
N GLY A 17 28.07 16.20 -0.85
CA GLY A 17 29.34 15.80 -0.23
C GLY A 17 30.25 14.98 -1.14
N GLY A 18 29.91 14.77 -2.41
CA GLY A 18 30.69 13.94 -3.36
C GLY A 18 30.58 12.44 -3.10
N LEU A 19 29.54 12.00 -2.35
CA LEU A 19 29.28 10.60 -2.03
C LEU A 19 28.15 10.04 -2.89
N SER A 20 28.11 8.73 -3.10
CA SER A 20 27.01 8.04 -3.79
C SER A 20 26.25 7.15 -2.81
N LEU A 21 24.91 7.12 -2.95
CA LEU A 21 24.05 6.24 -2.19
C LEU A 21 23.80 4.95 -2.99
N VAL A 22 24.08 3.80 -2.38
CA VAL A 22 23.87 2.48 -2.97
C VAL A 22 22.82 1.74 -2.17
N SER A 23 21.76 1.26 -2.86
CA SER A 23 20.73 0.42 -2.24
C SER A 23 21.23 -1.03 -2.16
N ILE A 24 21.42 -1.54 -0.95
CA ILE A 24 21.89 -2.90 -0.69
C ILE A 24 21.22 -3.48 0.55
N ASP A 25 20.82 -4.74 0.49
CA ASP A 25 20.35 -5.49 1.65
C ASP A 25 21.54 -6.05 2.44
N LEU A 26 21.88 -5.40 3.54
CA LEU A 26 22.93 -5.84 4.47
C LEU A 26 22.40 -6.69 5.62
N ILE A 27 21.07 -6.81 5.76
CA ILE A 27 20.43 -7.49 6.90
C ILE A 27 20.18 -8.96 6.58
N SER A 28 19.54 -9.25 5.46
CA SER A 28 19.12 -10.62 5.11
C SER A 28 20.28 -11.63 5.03
N PRO A 29 21.46 -11.28 4.49
CA PRO A 29 22.62 -12.19 4.50
C PRO A 29 23.21 -12.44 5.88
N LEU A 30 23.06 -11.49 6.81
CA LEU A 30 23.67 -11.56 8.15
C LEU A 30 22.74 -12.15 9.20
N TRP A 31 21.43 -11.88 9.09
CA TRP A 31 20.44 -12.36 10.06
C TRP A 31 19.70 -13.58 9.52
N THR A 32 20.39 -14.71 9.51
CA THR A 32 19.85 -15.99 9.03
C THR A 32 19.26 -16.86 10.14
N GLU A 33 19.76 -16.70 11.38
CA GLU A 33 19.29 -17.48 12.54
C GLU A 33 18.47 -16.60 13.47
N GLY A 34 17.39 -17.18 14.04
CA GLY A 34 16.54 -16.48 15.01
C GLY A 34 15.73 -15.31 14.44
N ARG A 35 15.69 -15.14 13.12
CA ARG A 35 14.88 -14.10 12.51
C ARG A 35 13.39 -14.44 12.66
N PRO A 36 12.57 -13.56 13.27
CA PRO A 36 11.13 -13.80 13.37
C PRO A 36 10.49 -13.96 12.00
N ALA A 37 9.58 -14.91 11.88
CA ALA A 37 8.75 -15.03 10.69
C ALA A 37 7.82 -13.80 10.54
N ILE A 38 7.42 -13.51 9.31
CA ILE A 38 6.39 -12.50 9.05
C ILE A 38 5.09 -12.96 9.75
N PRO A 39 4.41 -12.08 10.50
CA PRO A 39 3.15 -12.41 11.16
C PRO A 39 2.11 -12.98 10.18
N THR A 40 1.36 -13.98 10.65
CA THR A 40 0.34 -14.70 9.85
C THR A 40 -1.06 -14.57 10.44
N SER A 41 -1.37 -13.46 11.08
CA SER A 41 -2.70 -13.22 11.62
C SER A 41 -3.75 -13.18 10.50
N LEU A 42 -4.94 -13.75 10.77
CA LEU A 42 -6.01 -13.75 9.79
C LEU A 42 -6.56 -12.34 9.54
N LEU A 43 -6.87 -12.06 8.29
CA LEU A 43 -7.69 -10.92 7.88
C LEU A 43 -9.12 -11.12 8.36
N TYR A 44 -9.71 -10.10 8.98
CA TYR A 44 -11.13 -10.09 9.29
C TYR A 44 -11.79 -8.78 8.89
N GLU A 45 -13.09 -8.88 8.57
CA GLU A 45 -13.94 -7.73 8.24
C GLU A 45 -14.13 -6.83 9.46
N TYR A 46 -14.03 -5.52 9.24
CA TYR A 46 -14.50 -4.51 10.16
C TYR A 46 -15.84 -4.00 9.67
N GLU A 47 -16.94 -4.46 10.28
CA GLU A 47 -18.30 -4.23 9.81
C GLU A 47 -18.58 -2.74 9.55
N GLU A 48 -19.35 -2.47 8.50
CA GLU A 48 -19.69 -1.10 8.05
C GLU A 48 -20.35 -0.27 9.15
N LYS A 49 -21.16 -0.90 10.02
CA LYS A 49 -21.79 -0.22 11.15
C LYS A 49 -20.80 0.44 12.12
N TYR A 50 -19.55 -0.06 12.18
CA TYR A 50 -18.47 0.53 12.97
C TYR A 50 -17.54 1.40 12.13
N ALA A 51 -17.39 1.06 10.85
CA ALA A 51 -16.55 1.80 9.92
C ALA A 51 -17.20 3.12 9.45
N GLY A 52 -18.54 3.21 9.52
CA GLY A 52 -19.34 4.38 9.15
C GLY A 52 -19.47 4.63 7.65
N GLU A 53 -18.74 3.90 6.79
CA GLU A 53 -18.79 4.05 5.34
C GLU A 53 -18.44 2.72 4.65
N SER A 54 -19.12 2.42 3.56
CA SER A 54 -18.86 1.22 2.77
C SER A 54 -17.53 1.32 1.99
N VAL A 55 -16.91 0.18 1.70
CA VAL A 55 -15.71 0.10 0.85
C VAL A 55 -15.99 0.66 -0.54
N ALA A 56 -17.15 0.37 -1.11
CA ALA A 56 -17.54 0.88 -2.43
C ALA A 56 -17.56 2.41 -2.48
N SER A 57 -18.12 3.06 -1.44
CA SER A 57 -18.13 4.52 -1.30
C SER A 57 -16.71 5.08 -1.22
N LYS A 58 -15.86 4.51 -0.37
CA LYS A 58 -14.46 4.94 -0.20
C LYS A 58 -13.66 4.81 -1.50
N LEU A 59 -13.79 3.67 -2.19
CA LEU A 59 -13.13 3.46 -3.49
C LEU A 59 -13.64 4.43 -4.56
N ALA A 60 -14.93 4.74 -4.58
CA ALA A 60 -15.49 5.74 -5.50
C ALA A 60 -14.89 7.14 -5.24
N ARG A 61 -14.71 7.52 -3.98
CA ARG A 61 -14.05 8.79 -3.60
C ARG A 61 -12.58 8.81 -4.04
N VAL A 62 -11.84 7.73 -3.84
CA VAL A 62 -10.44 7.61 -4.32
C VAL A 62 -10.37 7.73 -5.83
N ARG A 63 -11.24 7.02 -6.57
CA ARG A 63 -11.30 7.09 -8.03
C ARG A 63 -11.64 8.49 -8.54
N LYS A 64 -12.52 9.21 -7.82
CA LYS A 64 -12.80 10.62 -8.13
C LYS A 64 -11.54 11.48 -8.02
N VAL A 65 -10.75 11.32 -6.96
CA VAL A 65 -9.47 12.04 -6.82
C VAL A 65 -8.50 11.66 -7.93
N LEU A 66 -8.43 10.38 -8.31
CA LEU A 66 -7.61 9.93 -9.44
C LEU A 66 -8.01 10.64 -10.73
N GLN A 67 -9.30 10.73 -11.04
CA GLN A 67 -9.82 11.46 -12.22
C GLN A 67 -9.45 12.94 -12.17
N GLU A 68 -9.67 13.62 -11.05
CA GLU A 68 -9.36 15.04 -10.85
C GLU A 68 -7.87 15.33 -11.01
N ARG A 69 -7.01 14.36 -10.71
CA ARG A 69 -5.55 14.46 -10.83
C ARG A 69 -4.99 13.84 -12.10
N HIS A 70 -5.84 13.40 -13.01
CA HIS A 70 -5.46 12.71 -14.25
C HIS A 70 -4.54 11.51 -14.02
N CYS A 71 -4.77 10.79 -12.93
CA CYS A 71 -4.08 9.54 -12.58
C CYS A 71 -4.99 8.34 -12.80
N GLN A 72 -4.40 7.18 -13.13
CA GLN A 72 -5.13 5.94 -13.40
C GLN A 72 -5.00 4.91 -12.31
N ALA A 73 -4.00 5.04 -11.44
CA ALA A 73 -3.80 4.16 -10.31
C ALA A 73 -3.27 4.92 -9.09
N LEU A 74 -3.55 4.37 -7.88
CA LEU A 74 -2.99 4.80 -6.60
C LEU A 74 -2.33 3.60 -5.93
N VAL A 75 -1.08 3.75 -5.52
CA VAL A 75 -0.37 2.77 -4.67
C VAL A 75 -0.50 3.19 -3.21
N VAL A 76 -1.01 2.28 -2.38
CA VAL A 76 -1.18 2.47 -0.93
C VAL A 76 -0.35 1.43 -0.19
N SER A 77 0.57 1.87 0.67
CA SER A 77 1.44 1.02 1.48
C SER A 77 1.27 1.22 2.99
N ALA A 78 0.60 2.29 3.41
CA ALA A 78 0.33 2.55 4.82
C ALA A 78 -0.75 1.60 5.34
N LEU A 79 -0.42 0.79 6.35
CA LEU A 79 -1.26 -0.31 6.81
C LEU A 79 -2.58 0.17 7.44
N ASP A 80 -2.56 1.32 8.12
CA ASP A 80 -3.72 1.98 8.70
C ASP A 80 -4.68 2.51 7.61
N GLU A 81 -4.12 3.08 6.54
CA GLU A 81 -4.89 3.52 5.38
C GLU A 81 -5.56 2.34 4.66
N ILE A 82 -4.83 1.23 4.46
CA ILE A 82 -5.36 0.00 3.88
C ILE A 82 -6.50 -0.55 4.73
N GLY A 83 -6.28 -0.64 6.04
CA GLY A 83 -7.30 -1.11 6.97
C GLY A 83 -8.57 -0.25 6.97
N TRP A 84 -8.41 1.08 6.85
CA TRP A 84 -9.54 2.00 6.73
C TRP A 84 -10.23 1.89 5.37
N LEU A 85 -9.46 1.88 4.29
CA LEU A 85 -9.99 1.88 2.91
C LEU A 85 -10.83 0.64 2.62
N LEU A 86 -10.36 -0.53 3.04
CA LEU A 86 -11.00 -1.81 2.74
C LEU A 86 -11.87 -2.35 3.90
N ASN A 87 -12.03 -1.62 4.99
CA ASN A 87 -12.74 -2.08 6.18
C ASN A 87 -12.22 -3.45 6.66
N ILE A 88 -10.90 -3.62 6.71
CA ILE A 88 -10.25 -4.83 7.18
C ILE A 88 -9.37 -4.57 8.39
N ARG A 89 -9.17 -5.61 9.19
CA ARG A 89 -8.28 -5.58 10.35
C ARG A 89 -7.47 -6.88 10.41
N GLY A 90 -6.39 -6.85 11.17
CA GLY A 90 -5.56 -7.99 11.51
C GLY A 90 -4.77 -7.72 12.78
N LYS A 91 -3.85 -8.60 13.13
CA LYS A 91 -3.04 -8.52 14.35
C LYS A 91 -1.56 -8.69 14.04
N ASP A 92 -1.10 -8.18 12.89
CA ASP A 92 0.31 -8.31 12.49
C ASP A 92 1.23 -7.35 13.24
N VAL A 93 0.67 -6.27 13.77
CA VAL A 93 1.40 -5.25 14.54
C VAL A 93 0.81 -5.16 15.93
N ASP A 94 1.66 -5.26 16.96
CA ASP A 94 1.24 -5.15 18.35
C ASP A 94 0.52 -3.82 18.59
N TYR A 95 -0.59 -3.89 19.32
CA TYR A 95 -1.44 -2.75 19.69
C TYR A 95 -2.05 -1.98 18.51
N THR A 96 -1.86 -2.44 17.28
CA THR A 96 -2.39 -1.80 16.07
C THR A 96 -3.11 -2.83 15.21
N PRO A 97 -4.43 -2.69 14.95
CA PRO A 97 -5.21 -3.72 14.25
C PRO A 97 -4.98 -3.69 12.73
N CYS A 98 -3.73 -3.82 12.31
CA CYS A 98 -3.30 -3.74 10.92
C CYS A 98 -2.82 -5.09 10.37
N LEU A 99 -2.83 -5.19 9.05
CA LEU A 99 -2.28 -6.30 8.26
C LEU A 99 -1.12 -5.82 7.40
N ILE A 100 -0.03 -6.57 7.39
CA ILE A 100 1.06 -6.36 6.43
C ILE A 100 0.53 -6.69 5.03
N SER A 101 0.37 -5.65 4.22
CA SER A 101 -0.22 -5.72 2.88
C SER A 101 0.12 -4.47 2.07
N TYR A 102 -0.14 -4.53 0.76
CA TYR A 102 -0.18 -3.38 -0.14
C TYR A 102 -1.52 -3.35 -0.86
N VAL A 103 -1.91 -2.17 -1.35
CA VAL A 103 -3.11 -2.03 -2.18
C VAL A 103 -2.77 -1.18 -3.40
N VAL A 104 -3.27 -1.62 -4.55
CA VAL A 104 -3.31 -0.82 -5.78
C VAL A 104 -4.76 -0.60 -6.15
N VAL A 105 -5.18 0.67 -6.18
CA VAL A 105 -6.52 1.09 -6.63
C VAL A 105 -6.40 1.60 -8.06
N GLU A 106 -7.08 0.96 -8.99
CA GLU A 106 -7.21 1.37 -10.38
C GLU A 106 -8.63 1.88 -10.66
N MET A 107 -8.87 2.43 -11.82
CA MET A 107 -10.17 3.01 -12.16
C MET A 107 -11.31 1.99 -12.15
N ASP A 108 -11.04 0.75 -12.53
CA ASP A 108 -12.00 -0.34 -12.67
C ASP A 108 -11.83 -1.46 -11.63
N LYS A 109 -10.66 -1.60 -11.03
CA LYS A 109 -10.39 -2.65 -10.04
C LYS A 109 -9.65 -2.15 -8.82
N CYS A 110 -9.60 -2.99 -7.78
CA CYS A 110 -8.79 -2.80 -6.58
C CYS A 110 -8.13 -4.13 -6.24
N THR A 111 -6.82 -4.12 -6.03
CA THR A 111 -6.06 -5.33 -5.72
C THR A 111 -5.33 -5.16 -4.38
N ILE A 112 -5.54 -6.11 -3.48
CA ILE A 112 -4.77 -6.25 -2.24
C ILE A 112 -3.68 -7.31 -2.42
N PHE A 113 -2.47 -6.99 -1.99
CA PHE A 113 -1.32 -7.90 -1.94
C PHE A 113 -1.09 -8.29 -0.49
N VAL A 114 -1.39 -9.53 -0.17
CA VAL A 114 -1.37 -10.08 1.20
C VAL A 114 -1.05 -11.57 1.12
N SER A 115 -0.31 -12.10 2.12
CA SER A 115 -0.03 -13.53 2.15
C SER A 115 -1.32 -14.35 2.17
N SER A 116 -1.42 -15.38 1.32
CA SER A 116 -2.57 -16.28 1.27
C SER A 116 -2.83 -17.01 2.59
N SER A 117 -1.79 -17.18 3.43
CA SER A 117 -1.92 -17.74 4.78
C SER A 117 -2.80 -16.93 5.72
N LYS A 118 -3.06 -15.66 5.40
CA LYS A 118 -3.92 -14.75 6.17
C LYS A 118 -5.38 -14.76 5.72
N LEU A 119 -5.69 -15.51 4.66
CA LEU A 119 -6.98 -15.54 4.01
C LEU A 119 -7.67 -16.89 4.24
N ASP A 120 -8.50 -16.98 5.26
CA ASP A 120 -9.46 -18.07 5.41
C ASP A 120 -10.68 -17.89 4.47
N ASP A 121 -11.64 -18.81 4.51
CA ASP A 121 -12.83 -18.76 3.67
C ASP A 121 -13.68 -17.50 3.93
N ALA A 122 -13.75 -17.05 5.18
CA ALA A 122 -14.48 -15.84 5.53
C ALA A 122 -13.83 -14.57 4.96
N ALA A 123 -12.50 -14.46 5.06
CA ALA A 123 -11.73 -13.37 4.48
C ALA A 123 -11.86 -13.35 2.94
N ARG A 124 -11.77 -14.51 2.29
CA ARG A 124 -11.96 -14.63 0.83
C ARG A 124 -13.37 -14.23 0.40
N ALA A 125 -14.38 -14.72 1.11
CA ALA A 125 -15.78 -14.35 0.85
C ALA A 125 -16.00 -12.83 1.02
N TYR A 126 -15.39 -12.23 2.04
CA TYR A 126 -15.46 -10.79 2.26
C TYR A 126 -14.82 -10.02 1.10
N LEU A 127 -13.57 -10.32 0.73
CA LEU A 127 -12.87 -9.64 -0.36
C LEU A 127 -13.64 -9.75 -1.68
N ASN A 128 -14.20 -10.93 -1.99
CA ASN A 128 -15.05 -11.12 -3.16
C ASN A 128 -16.31 -10.24 -3.10
N ARG A 129 -16.97 -10.15 -1.93
CA ARG A 129 -18.17 -9.34 -1.74
C ARG A 129 -17.93 -7.85 -1.98
N ILE A 130 -16.77 -7.34 -1.58
CA ILE A 130 -16.39 -5.94 -1.79
C ILE A 130 -15.71 -5.68 -3.14
N GLY A 131 -15.57 -6.70 -4.01
CA GLY A 131 -14.97 -6.59 -5.34
C GLY A 131 -13.47 -6.30 -5.33
N VAL A 132 -12.74 -6.79 -4.31
CA VAL A 132 -11.28 -6.63 -4.18
C VAL A 132 -10.58 -7.94 -4.53
N CYS A 133 -9.66 -7.89 -5.50
CA CYS A 133 -8.83 -9.03 -5.89
C CYS A 133 -7.68 -9.21 -4.90
N ALA A 134 -7.46 -10.44 -4.41
CA ALA A 134 -6.32 -10.77 -3.58
C ALA A 134 -5.20 -11.42 -4.41
N ARG A 135 -3.95 -11.02 -4.15
CA ARG A 135 -2.73 -11.62 -4.70
C ARG A 135 -1.71 -11.83 -3.59
N GLU A 136 -0.73 -12.71 -3.81
CA GLU A 136 0.37 -12.91 -2.88
C GLU A 136 1.15 -11.60 -2.65
N TYR A 137 1.60 -11.41 -1.41
CA TYR A 137 2.25 -10.20 -0.94
C TYR A 137 3.42 -9.78 -1.84
N GLU A 138 4.29 -10.73 -2.17
CA GLU A 138 5.49 -10.49 -2.98
C GLU A 138 5.17 -10.14 -4.45
N HIS A 139 3.98 -10.47 -4.94
CA HIS A 139 3.61 -10.18 -6.32
C HIS A 139 3.34 -8.70 -6.60
N VAL A 140 3.37 -7.83 -5.58
CA VAL A 140 3.17 -6.38 -5.77
C VAL A 140 4.23 -5.78 -6.71
N PHE A 141 5.48 -6.20 -6.61
CA PHE A 141 6.58 -5.67 -7.42
C PHE A 141 6.40 -6.01 -8.90
N ASP A 142 6.15 -7.28 -9.21
CA ASP A 142 5.85 -7.72 -10.57
C ASP A 142 4.59 -7.05 -11.13
N TYR A 143 3.56 -6.92 -10.29
CA TYR A 143 2.32 -6.25 -10.69
C TYR A 143 2.54 -4.79 -11.09
N LEU A 144 3.29 -4.04 -10.28
CA LEU A 144 3.60 -2.63 -10.56
C LEU A 144 4.46 -2.47 -11.81
N GLN A 145 5.40 -3.37 -12.06
CA GLN A 145 6.25 -3.38 -13.24
C GLN A 145 5.44 -3.59 -14.53
N HIS A 146 4.38 -4.40 -14.47
CA HIS A 146 3.50 -4.71 -15.62
C HIS A 146 2.18 -3.92 -15.60
N LEU A 147 2.04 -2.96 -14.69
CA LEU A 147 0.83 -2.16 -14.56
C LEU A 147 0.57 -1.34 -15.82
N GLN A 148 -0.60 -1.53 -16.44
CA GLN A 148 -1.02 -0.84 -17.65
C GLN A 148 -1.71 0.50 -17.31
N ALA A 149 -1.04 1.33 -16.52
CA ALA A 149 -1.52 2.65 -16.15
C ALA A 149 -0.56 3.72 -16.68
N ALA A 150 -1.05 4.67 -17.46
CA ALA A 150 -0.23 5.76 -17.98
C ALA A 150 0.22 6.75 -16.89
N SER A 151 -0.46 6.73 -15.73
CA SER A 151 -0.12 7.60 -14.60
C SER A 151 -0.47 6.95 -13.26
N VAL A 152 0.48 7.00 -12.32
CA VAL A 152 0.40 6.37 -11.00
C VAL A 152 0.62 7.40 -9.90
N MET A 153 -0.34 7.51 -8.99
CA MET A 153 -0.26 8.35 -7.79
C MET A 153 0.30 7.54 -6.62
N TYR A 154 1.08 8.18 -5.76
CA TYR A 154 1.60 7.59 -4.53
C TYR A 154 1.90 8.67 -3.48
N ASP A 155 2.01 8.27 -2.21
CA ASP A 155 2.52 9.15 -1.14
C ASP A 155 4.00 8.83 -0.89
N GLY A 156 4.89 9.73 -1.30
CA GLY A 156 6.34 9.55 -1.16
C GLY A 156 6.83 9.54 0.29
N GLY A 157 6.03 9.99 1.24
CA GLY A 157 6.31 9.85 2.66
C GLY A 157 5.97 8.46 3.23
N ARG A 158 5.15 7.66 2.53
CA ARG A 158 4.65 6.35 2.97
C ARG A 158 5.16 5.20 2.10
N VAL A 159 5.22 5.38 0.78
CA VAL A 159 5.77 4.39 -0.15
C VAL A 159 7.28 4.34 0.00
N ASN A 160 7.84 3.14 0.10
CA ASN A 160 9.30 2.94 0.15
C ASN A 160 9.89 2.96 -1.26
N GLU A 161 11.20 3.24 -1.33
CA GLU A 161 11.92 3.39 -2.60
C GLU A 161 11.84 2.14 -3.47
N ALA A 162 12.01 0.95 -2.92
CA ALA A 162 11.95 -0.29 -3.70
C ALA A 162 10.58 -0.51 -4.37
N LEU A 163 9.49 -0.14 -3.66
CA LEU A 163 8.14 -0.23 -4.23
C LEU A 163 7.92 0.82 -5.33
N PHE A 164 8.49 2.01 -5.16
CA PHE A 164 8.47 3.07 -6.17
C PHE A 164 9.25 2.68 -7.43
N GLU A 165 10.46 2.15 -7.27
CA GLU A 165 11.29 1.67 -8.38
C GLU A 165 10.63 0.52 -9.17
N ALA A 166 9.73 -0.22 -8.54
CA ALA A 166 8.97 -1.27 -9.22
C ALA A 166 7.83 -0.72 -10.11
N ILE A 167 7.45 0.55 -9.99
CA ILE A 167 6.42 1.13 -10.87
C ILE A 167 6.94 1.15 -12.30
N ASN A 168 6.10 0.70 -13.24
CA ASN A 168 6.41 0.70 -14.66
C ASN A 168 7.05 2.04 -15.09
N PRO A 169 8.28 2.05 -15.62
CA PRO A 169 9.00 3.28 -15.95
C PRO A 169 8.33 4.09 -17.09
N ALA A 170 7.43 3.49 -17.85
CA ALA A 170 6.64 4.20 -18.86
C ALA A 170 5.49 5.01 -18.23
N ALA A 171 5.11 4.74 -16.98
CA ALA A 171 4.05 5.48 -16.30
C ALA A 171 4.59 6.82 -15.76
N LYS A 172 3.79 7.86 -15.90
CA LYS A 172 4.03 9.12 -15.19
C LYS A 172 3.70 8.93 -13.72
N THR A 173 4.57 9.34 -12.83
CA THR A 173 4.36 9.24 -11.38
C THR A 173 3.97 10.58 -10.79
N LEU A 174 3.00 10.59 -9.85
CA LEU A 174 2.57 11.77 -9.11
C LEU A 174 2.70 11.53 -7.61
N ASN A 175 3.68 12.18 -7.00
CA ASN A 175 3.86 12.17 -5.55
C ASN A 175 2.86 13.14 -4.89
N VAL A 176 2.02 12.63 -4.01
CA VAL A 176 1.00 13.41 -3.27
C VAL A 176 1.09 13.08 -1.79
N SER A 177 1.64 13.98 -1.00
CA SER A 177 1.75 13.83 0.45
C SER A 177 0.98 14.97 1.16
N PRO A 178 0.08 14.67 2.10
CA PRO A 178 -0.39 13.34 2.48
C PRO A 178 -1.30 12.69 1.44
N SER A 179 -1.37 11.36 1.50
CA SER A 179 -2.20 10.54 0.60
C SER A 179 -3.67 10.97 0.61
N PRO A 180 -4.40 10.79 -0.51
CA PRO A 180 -5.84 11.06 -0.51
C PRO A 180 -6.61 10.17 0.47
N VAL A 181 -6.13 8.95 0.74
CA VAL A 181 -6.75 8.04 1.70
C VAL A 181 -6.60 8.59 3.12
N LEU A 182 -5.40 9.04 3.50
CA LEU A 182 -5.15 9.65 4.80
C LEU A 182 -6.01 10.91 5.01
N LYS A 183 -6.15 11.76 3.99
CA LYS A 183 -7.03 12.93 4.05
C LYS A 183 -8.48 12.56 4.32
N MET A 184 -8.98 11.52 3.64
CA MET A 184 -10.34 11.01 3.84
C MET A 184 -10.54 10.41 5.23
N GLN A 185 -9.56 9.62 5.71
CA GLN A 185 -9.57 8.99 7.03
C GLN A 185 -9.53 10.03 8.17
N SER A 186 -8.91 11.19 7.93
CA SER A 186 -8.80 12.26 8.92
C SER A 186 -10.13 12.98 9.19
N VAL A 187 -11.07 12.91 8.26
CA VAL A 187 -12.43 13.46 8.43
C VAL A 187 -13.27 12.45 9.21
N LYS A 188 -13.58 12.78 10.47
CA LYS A 188 -14.38 11.90 11.34
C LYS A 188 -15.86 12.11 11.07
N ASN A 189 -16.62 11.02 11.18
CA ASN A 189 -18.08 11.09 11.18
C ASN A 189 -18.57 11.80 12.45
N ALA A 190 -19.68 12.49 12.34
CA ALA A 190 -20.35 13.13 13.47
C ALA A 190 -20.97 12.09 14.41
#